data_221a1a1d36b3d1ab11d01a9a35fe280a
#
_entry.id   221a1a1d36b3d1ab11d01a9a35fe280a
#
_cell.length_a   1.000
_cell.length_b   1.000
_cell.length_c   1.000
_cell.angle_alpha   90.00
_cell.angle_beta   90.00
_cell.angle_gamma   90.00
#
_symmetry.space_group_name_H-M   'P 1'
#
loop_
_entity.id
_entity.type
_entity.pdbx_description
1 polymer ?
#
loop_
_entity_poly.entity_id
_entity_poly.type
_entity_poly.pdbx_seq_one_letter_code
_entity_poly.pdbx_strand_id
1 'polypeptide(L)'
;MASACKDLDVQLVISQGGINNCDFLGKLPKNTLLVNNAPQLELLQKATMTITHGGSNTVLESLYNGLPMVVIPLFSDQHGMAARVAWAGCGEFIPLNKLTVKNLHKTLKKVLGNDSYRKRALDLQLAIKKSGGVEKAVDIIEEAISTKKPVLAR
;
A
#
# COMPACT_ATOMS: atom_id res chain seq x y z
N MET A 1 -15.14 2.43 2.69
CA MET A 1 -14.38 2.05 1.47
C MET A 1 -15.32 1.56 0.37
N ALA A 2 -16.10 0.52 0.58
CA ALA A 2 -16.98 -0.06 -0.46
C ALA A 2 -17.87 0.97 -1.17
N SER A 3 -18.58 1.83 -0.43
CA SER A 3 -19.43 2.88 -1.03
C SER A 3 -18.66 3.88 -1.90
N ALA A 4 -17.37 4.10 -1.62
CA ALA A 4 -16.53 4.99 -2.44
C ALA A 4 -16.10 4.36 -3.76
N CYS A 5 -16.12 3.04 -3.85
CA CYS A 5 -15.75 2.29 -5.06
C CYS A 5 -16.97 1.89 -5.91
N LYS A 6 -18.21 2.13 -5.43
CA LYS A 6 -19.44 1.62 -6.03
C LYS A 6 -19.57 1.92 -7.55
N ASP A 7 -19.21 3.14 -7.93
CA ASP A 7 -19.39 3.64 -9.31
C ASP A 7 -18.05 3.74 -10.08
N LEU A 8 -17.01 3.07 -9.57
CA LEU A 8 -15.72 2.92 -10.26
C LEU A 8 -15.70 1.59 -11.03
N ASP A 9 -15.07 1.60 -12.19
CA ASP A 9 -14.82 0.38 -12.99
C ASP A 9 -13.63 -0.39 -12.38
N VAL A 10 -13.86 -0.94 -11.20
CA VAL A 10 -12.87 -1.72 -10.44
C VAL A 10 -13.56 -2.84 -9.68
N GLN A 11 -12.84 -3.91 -9.40
CA GLN A 11 -13.19 -4.88 -8.36
C GLN A 11 -12.46 -4.50 -7.08
N LEU A 12 -13.20 -4.28 -6.00
CA LEU A 12 -12.66 -4.04 -4.67
C LEU A 12 -12.59 -5.35 -3.89
N VAL A 13 -11.42 -5.71 -3.41
CA VAL A 13 -11.23 -6.80 -2.45
C VAL A 13 -10.92 -6.20 -1.07
N ILE A 14 -11.71 -6.57 -0.08
CA ILE A 14 -11.50 -6.16 1.33
C ILE A 14 -11.15 -7.39 2.14
N SER A 15 -9.95 -7.42 2.71
CA SER A 15 -9.56 -8.40 3.72
C SER A 15 -9.88 -7.89 5.12
N GLN A 16 -10.56 -8.70 5.92
CA GLN A 16 -11.00 -8.36 7.28
C GLN A 16 -9.93 -8.62 8.34
N GLY A 17 -8.83 -9.27 7.98
CA GLY A 17 -7.78 -9.61 8.95
C GLY A 17 -8.21 -10.60 10.03
N GLY A 18 -9.14 -11.52 9.70
CA GLY A 18 -9.63 -12.55 10.62
C GLY A 18 -10.80 -12.13 11.52
N ILE A 19 -11.38 -10.94 11.32
CA ILE A 19 -12.59 -10.51 12.05
C ILE A 19 -13.80 -11.20 11.42
N ASN A 20 -14.45 -12.10 12.17
CA ASN A 20 -15.54 -12.94 11.65
C ASN A 20 -16.94 -12.30 11.73
N ASN A 21 -17.08 -11.13 12.35
CA ASN A 21 -18.40 -10.48 12.48
C ASN A 21 -18.40 -9.16 11.70
N CYS A 22 -19.06 -9.17 10.54
CA CYS A 22 -19.26 -8.02 9.68
C CYS A 22 -20.74 -7.72 9.42
N ASP A 23 -21.65 -8.16 10.27
CA ASP A 23 -23.08 -7.93 10.14
C ASP A 23 -23.45 -6.45 10.08
N PHE A 24 -22.58 -5.59 10.63
CA PHE A 24 -22.72 -4.13 10.57
C PHE A 24 -22.47 -3.51 9.19
N LEU A 25 -21.90 -4.25 8.23
CA LEU A 25 -21.54 -3.68 6.92
C LEU A 25 -22.72 -3.53 5.97
N GLY A 26 -23.86 -4.15 6.27
CA GLY A 26 -25.03 -4.10 5.40
C GLY A 26 -24.76 -4.68 4.00
N LYS A 27 -25.58 -4.29 3.02
CA LYS A 27 -25.42 -4.75 1.63
C LYS A 27 -24.27 -4.05 0.91
N LEU A 28 -23.23 -4.81 0.56
CA LEU A 28 -22.08 -4.30 -0.18
C LEU A 28 -22.40 -4.09 -1.67
N PRO A 29 -21.73 -3.13 -2.34
CA PRO A 29 -21.80 -2.98 -3.79
C PRO A 29 -21.39 -4.26 -4.53
N LYS A 30 -21.97 -4.49 -5.72
CA LYS A 30 -21.71 -5.70 -6.52
C LYS A 30 -20.24 -5.91 -6.91
N ASN A 31 -19.48 -4.84 -7.03
CA ASN A 31 -18.06 -4.86 -7.35
C ASN A 31 -17.15 -5.03 -6.11
N THR A 32 -17.71 -5.40 -4.95
CA THR A 32 -16.96 -5.58 -3.70
C THR A 32 -16.97 -7.05 -3.27
N LEU A 33 -15.78 -7.62 -3.13
CA LEU A 33 -15.53 -8.93 -2.52
C LEU A 33 -14.98 -8.72 -1.10
N LEU A 34 -15.69 -9.26 -0.12
CA LEU A 34 -15.28 -9.27 1.27
C LEU A 34 -14.77 -10.66 1.64
N VAL A 35 -13.55 -10.76 2.16
CA VAL A 35 -12.94 -12.03 2.58
C VAL A 35 -12.37 -11.91 3.99
N ASN A 36 -12.39 -12.99 4.75
CA ASN A 36 -11.84 -13.02 6.11
C ASN A 36 -10.33 -12.77 6.08
N ASN A 37 -9.62 -13.51 5.24
CA ASN A 37 -8.20 -13.34 4.98
C ASN A 37 -7.95 -13.43 3.48
N ALA A 38 -7.03 -12.61 2.99
CA ALA A 38 -6.55 -12.69 1.61
C ALA A 38 -5.05 -13.02 1.61
N PRO A 39 -4.57 -13.85 0.67
CA PRO A 39 -3.14 -14.03 0.44
C PRO A 39 -2.58 -12.74 -0.16
N GLN A 40 -2.09 -11.84 0.72
CA GLN A 40 -1.78 -10.46 0.38
C GLN A 40 -0.76 -10.37 -0.76
N LEU A 41 0.30 -11.16 -0.72
CA LEU A 41 1.38 -11.09 -1.71
C LEU A 41 0.90 -11.49 -3.12
N GLU A 42 0.08 -12.56 -3.22
CA GLU A 42 -0.49 -13.00 -4.51
C GLU A 42 -1.54 -12.00 -5.03
N LEU A 43 -2.32 -11.40 -4.11
CA LEU A 43 -3.30 -10.40 -4.48
C LEU A 43 -2.66 -9.12 -5.00
N LEU A 44 -1.59 -8.65 -4.37
CA LEU A 44 -0.86 -7.46 -4.81
C LEU A 44 -0.25 -7.63 -6.21
N GLN A 45 0.15 -8.84 -6.61
CA GLN A 45 0.63 -9.10 -7.98
C GLN A 45 -0.43 -8.87 -9.06
N LYS A 46 -1.71 -8.95 -8.70
CA LYS A 46 -2.85 -8.79 -9.62
C LYS A 46 -3.58 -7.46 -9.45
N ALA A 47 -3.23 -6.70 -8.43
CA ALA A 47 -3.88 -5.44 -8.13
C ALA A 47 -3.43 -4.31 -9.07
N THR A 48 -4.25 -3.28 -9.21
CA THR A 48 -3.93 -2.03 -9.92
C THR A 48 -3.58 -0.91 -8.95
N MET A 49 -4.07 -0.98 -7.72
CA MET A 49 -3.86 0.00 -6.67
C MET A 49 -4.12 -0.62 -5.31
N THR A 50 -3.51 -0.07 -4.27
CA THR A 50 -3.73 -0.48 -2.88
C THR A 50 -4.39 0.63 -2.08
N ILE A 51 -5.35 0.29 -1.21
CA ILE A 51 -5.84 1.16 -0.13
C ILE A 51 -5.33 0.57 1.18
N THR A 52 -4.55 1.34 1.93
CA THR A 52 -3.88 0.85 3.15
C THR A 52 -3.92 1.88 4.27
N HIS A 53 -3.77 1.44 5.50
CA HIS A 53 -3.53 2.33 6.64
C HIS A 53 -2.11 2.92 6.66
N GLY A 54 -1.19 2.41 5.82
CA GLY A 54 0.17 2.91 5.73
C GLY A 54 1.19 2.20 6.63
N GLY A 55 0.90 0.98 7.06
CA GLY A 55 1.92 0.13 7.69
C GLY A 55 3.08 -0.10 6.74
N SER A 56 4.33 0.01 7.24
CA SER A 56 5.55 -0.04 6.42
C SER A 56 5.63 -1.26 5.53
N ASN A 57 5.28 -2.44 6.04
CA ASN A 57 5.33 -3.69 5.27
C ASN A 57 4.38 -3.64 4.07
N THR A 58 3.10 -3.29 4.28
CA THR A 58 2.11 -3.20 3.19
C THR A 58 2.48 -2.16 2.15
N VAL A 59 3.06 -1.02 2.57
CA VAL A 59 3.56 0.01 1.65
C VAL A 59 4.70 -0.52 0.80
N LEU A 60 5.70 -1.17 1.42
CA LEU A 60 6.85 -1.75 0.69
C LEU A 60 6.43 -2.89 -0.24
N GLU A 61 5.54 -3.78 0.20
CA GLU A 61 4.99 -4.86 -0.63
C GLU A 61 4.18 -4.32 -1.82
N SER A 62 3.40 -3.25 -1.62
CA SER A 62 2.70 -2.57 -2.71
C SER A 62 3.68 -1.97 -3.71
N LEU A 63 4.72 -1.28 -3.24
CA LEU A 63 5.76 -0.70 -4.10
C LEU A 63 6.60 -1.79 -4.79
N TYR A 64 6.88 -2.92 -4.12
CA TYR A 64 7.55 -4.07 -4.74
C TYR A 64 6.76 -4.61 -5.95
N ASN A 65 5.44 -4.45 -5.95
CA ASN A 65 4.56 -4.79 -7.06
C ASN A 65 4.25 -3.59 -8.00
N GLY A 66 4.89 -2.44 -7.79
CA GLY A 66 4.72 -1.24 -8.63
C GLY A 66 3.33 -0.64 -8.51
N LEU A 67 2.65 -0.78 -7.35
CA LEU A 67 1.29 -0.32 -7.15
C LEU A 67 1.27 1.10 -6.58
N PRO A 68 0.54 2.02 -7.20
CA PRO A 68 0.17 3.27 -6.56
C PRO A 68 -0.81 3.00 -5.42
N MET A 69 -0.94 3.93 -4.48
CA MET A 69 -1.77 3.69 -3.31
C MET A 69 -2.52 4.93 -2.79
N VAL A 70 -3.59 4.66 -2.05
CA VAL A 70 -4.26 5.65 -1.21
C VAL A 70 -4.08 5.23 0.25
N VAL A 71 -3.44 6.09 1.04
CA VAL A 71 -3.14 5.82 2.44
C VAL A 71 -4.14 6.53 3.34
N ILE A 72 -4.70 5.80 4.31
CA ILE A 72 -5.60 6.32 5.33
C ILE A 72 -4.94 6.04 6.69
N PRO A 73 -4.03 6.92 7.16
CA PRO A 73 -3.28 6.68 8.37
C PRO A 73 -4.19 6.74 9.61
N LEU A 74 -4.04 5.78 10.51
CA LEU A 74 -4.83 5.67 11.73
C LEU A 74 -4.04 6.16 12.95
N PHE A 75 -2.80 5.67 13.14
CA PHE A 75 -1.95 5.98 14.31
C PHE A 75 -0.46 5.73 14.03
N SER A 76 0.39 6.08 14.98
CA SER A 76 1.84 5.78 15.01
C SER A 76 2.60 6.33 13.79
N ASP A 77 3.53 5.57 13.25
CA ASP A 77 4.39 5.87 12.09
C ASP A 77 3.63 5.99 10.77
N GLN A 78 2.38 5.57 10.73
CA GLN A 78 1.56 5.56 9.51
C GLN A 78 1.40 6.95 8.89
N HIS A 79 1.34 8.02 9.72
CA HIS A 79 1.29 9.40 9.24
C HIS A 79 2.58 9.80 8.50
N GLY A 80 3.73 9.40 9.03
CA GLY A 80 5.03 9.61 8.39
C GLY A 80 5.15 8.85 7.07
N MET A 81 4.68 7.59 7.05
CA MET A 81 4.67 6.77 5.84
C MET A 81 3.71 7.34 4.78
N ALA A 82 2.53 7.80 5.18
CA ALA A 82 1.57 8.45 4.29
C ALA A 82 2.14 9.72 3.63
N ALA A 83 2.84 10.56 4.41
CA ALA A 83 3.52 11.74 3.90
C ALA A 83 4.62 11.37 2.88
N ARG A 84 5.41 10.32 3.15
CA ARG A 84 6.43 9.81 2.23
C ARG A 84 5.85 9.30 0.92
N VAL A 85 4.74 8.56 0.96
CA VAL A 85 4.03 8.07 -0.23
C VAL A 85 3.58 9.24 -1.11
N ALA A 86 2.98 10.27 -0.52
CA ALA A 86 2.56 11.46 -1.26
C ALA A 86 3.76 12.26 -1.80
N TRP A 87 4.79 12.47 -0.98
CA TRP A 87 6.02 13.17 -1.40
C TRP A 87 6.74 12.45 -2.54
N ALA A 88 6.81 11.12 -2.49
CA ALA A 88 7.38 10.30 -3.57
C ALA A 88 6.53 10.32 -4.85
N GLY A 89 5.29 10.81 -4.79
CA GLY A 89 4.39 10.86 -5.93
C GLY A 89 3.83 9.49 -6.35
N CYS A 90 3.92 8.48 -5.50
CA CYS A 90 3.40 7.13 -5.79
C CYS A 90 2.01 6.88 -5.17
N GLY A 91 1.38 7.91 -4.61
CA GLY A 91 0.04 7.82 -4.04
C GLY A 91 -0.43 9.11 -3.39
N GLU A 92 -1.60 9.02 -2.78
CA GLU A 92 -2.23 10.10 -2.01
C GLU A 92 -2.54 9.61 -0.60
N PHE A 93 -2.80 10.53 0.33
CA PHE A 93 -3.31 10.14 1.63
C PHE A 93 -4.50 10.99 2.06
N ILE A 94 -5.35 10.40 2.90
CA ILE A 94 -6.52 11.05 3.48
C ILE A 94 -6.42 10.91 5.00
N PRO A 95 -6.21 12.02 5.74
CA PRO A 95 -6.30 11.99 7.20
C PRO A 95 -7.68 11.50 7.66
N LEU A 96 -7.74 10.74 8.76
CA LEU A 96 -8.97 10.11 9.23
C LEU A 96 -10.11 11.11 9.45
N ASN A 97 -9.83 12.30 9.95
CA ASN A 97 -10.82 13.38 10.15
C ASN A 97 -11.37 13.99 8.84
N LYS A 98 -10.73 13.70 7.70
CA LYS A 98 -11.20 14.11 6.36
C LYS A 98 -11.73 12.92 5.54
N LEU A 99 -11.83 11.74 6.14
CA LEU A 99 -12.32 10.55 5.46
C LEU A 99 -13.85 10.61 5.33
N THR A 100 -14.29 10.81 4.11
CA THR A 100 -15.70 10.71 3.70
C THR A 100 -15.80 9.87 2.43
N VAL A 101 -16.98 9.32 2.14
CA VAL A 101 -17.22 8.57 0.89
C VAL A 101 -16.85 9.42 -0.32
N LYS A 102 -17.28 10.68 -0.34
CA LYS A 102 -17.02 11.62 -1.43
C LYS A 102 -15.52 11.90 -1.61
N ASN A 103 -14.80 12.16 -0.50
CA ASN A 103 -13.37 12.45 -0.56
C ASN A 103 -12.56 11.23 -1.00
N LEU A 104 -12.87 10.06 -0.44
CA LEU A 104 -12.21 8.81 -0.85
C LEU A 104 -12.49 8.50 -2.33
N HIS A 105 -13.74 8.59 -2.79
CA HIS A 105 -14.07 8.41 -4.21
C HIS A 105 -13.24 9.32 -5.11
N LYS A 106 -13.19 10.63 -4.80
CA LYS A 106 -12.41 11.61 -5.57
C LYS A 106 -10.92 11.25 -5.60
N THR A 107 -10.35 10.84 -4.46
CA THR A 107 -8.94 10.48 -4.36
C THR A 107 -8.62 9.19 -5.13
N LEU A 108 -9.49 8.17 -5.02
CA LEU A 108 -9.35 6.93 -5.79
C LEU A 108 -9.37 7.21 -7.29
N LYS A 109 -10.37 7.99 -7.75
CA LYS A 109 -10.47 8.37 -9.16
C LYS A 109 -9.25 9.16 -9.65
N LYS A 110 -8.68 10.04 -8.80
CA LYS A 110 -7.46 10.79 -9.11
C LYS A 110 -6.27 9.84 -9.30
N VAL A 111 -6.05 8.90 -8.37
CA VAL A 111 -4.91 7.99 -8.44
C VAL A 111 -5.04 6.99 -9.57
N LEU A 112 -6.24 6.43 -9.80
CA LEU A 112 -6.51 5.49 -10.89
C LEU A 112 -6.43 6.15 -12.28
N GLY A 113 -6.87 7.41 -12.40
CA GLY A 113 -6.94 8.14 -13.66
C GLY A 113 -5.69 8.92 -14.03
N ASN A 114 -4.60 8.84 -13.24
CA ASN A 114 -3.36 9.55 -13.52
C ASN A 114 -2.15 8.61 -13.46
N ASP A 115 -1.65 8.26 -14.63
CA ASP A 115 -0.52 7.33 -14.82
C ASP A 115 0.77 7.77 -14.11
N SER A 116 0.90 9.05 -13.74
CA SER A 116 2.10 9.52 -13.03
C SER A 116 2.33 8.79 -11.72
N TYR A 117 1.28 8.45 -10.97
CA TYR A 117 1.39 7.69 -9.71
C TYR A 117 1.95 6.30 -9.95
N ARG A 118 1.44 5.61 -10.98
CA ARG A 118 1.94 4.28 -11.34
C ARG A 118 3.37 4.31 -11.83
N LYS A 119 3.72 5.30 -12.65
CA LYS A 119 5.10 5.48 -13.12
C LYS A 119 6.07 5.64 -11.95
N ARG A 120 5.73 6.50 -10.98
CA ARG A 120 6.55 6.68 -9.78
C ARG A 120 6.62 5.42 -8.91
N ALA A 121 5.52 4.67 -8.78
CA ALA A 121 5.53 3.38 -8.08
C ALA A 121 6.45 2.36 -8.78
N LEU A 122 6.48 2.33 -10.11
CA LEU A 122 7.39 1.47 -10.89
C LEU A 122 8.86 1.90 -10.75
N ASP A 123 9.17 3.19 -10.70
CA ASP A 123 10.52 3.68 -10.42
C ASP A 123 11.01 3.18 -9.05
N LEU A 124 10.14 3.28 -8.03
CA LEU A 124 10.43 2.77 -6.69
C LEU A 124 10.52 1.24 -6.64
N GLN A 125 9.70 0.53 -7.39
CA GLN A 125 9.82 -0.93 -7.56
C GLN A 125 11.21 -1.32 -8.01
N LEU A 126 11.74 -0.64 -9.04
CA LEU A 126 13.08 -0.90 -9.56
C LEU A 126 14.16 -0.64 -8.49
N ALA A 127 14.02 0.44 -7.72
CA ALA A 127 14.94 0.76 -6.63
C ALA A 127 14.91 -0.32 -5.53
N ILE A 128 13.71 -0.76 -5.12
CA ILE A 128 13.53 -1.81 -4.11
C ILE A 128 14.16 -3.14 -4.61
N LYS A 129 13.89 -3.55 -5.86
CA LYS A 129 14.46 -4.78 -6.42
C LYS A 129 15.99 -4.74 -6.53
N LYS A 130 16.57 -3.55 -6.74
CA LYS A 130 18.03 -3.35 -6.78
C LYS A 130 18.68 -3.28 -5.41
N SER A 131 17.93 -3.11 -4.33
CA SER A 131 18.49 -2.97 -2.98
C SER A 131 19.13 -4.24 -2.42
N GLY A 132 18.84 -5.39 -3.02
CA GLY A 132 19.42 -6.70 -2.67
C GLY A 132 18.70 -7.42 -1.54
N GLY A 133 17.70 -6.80 -0.91
CA GLY A 133 16.79 -7.46 0.05
C GLY A 133 17.52 -8.14 1.22
N VAL A 134 17.03 -9.33 1.60
CA VAL A 134 17.52 -10.10 2.75
C VAL A 134 18.96 -10.57 2.54
N GLU A 135 19.31 -11.02 1.35
CA GLU A 135 20.67 -11.49 1.03
C GLU A 135 21.70 -10.37 1.29
N LYS A 136 21.43 -9.18 0.78
CA LYS A 136 22.31 -8.02 1.02
C LYS A 136 22.39 -7.63 2.49
N ALA A 137 21.29 -7.76 3.23
CA ALA A 137 21.29 -7.51 4.67
C ALA A 137 22.17 -8.52 5.42
N VAL A 138 22.11 -9.79 5.04
CA VAL A 138 22.98 -10.85 5.61
C VAL A 138 24.44 -10.55 5.31
N ASP A 139 24.81 -10.24 4.07
CA ASP A 139 26.19 -9.87 3.69
C ASP A 139 26.73 -8.73 4.57
N ILE A 140 25.91 -7.67 4.76
CA ILE A 140 26.29 -6.50 5.59
C ILE A 140 26.52 -6.92 7.05
N ILE A 141 25.62 -7.75 7.60
CA ILE A 141 25.73 -8.23 8.99
C ILE A 141 27.00 -9.09 9.15
N GLU A 142 27.26 -10.02 8.25
CA GLU A 142 28.44 -10.89 8.28
C GLU A 142 29.74 -10.08 8.13
N GLU A 143 29.77 -9.10 7.22
CA GLU A 143 30.91 -8.21 7.08
C GLU A 143 31.15 -7.37 8.35
N ALA A 144 30.08 -6.84 8.94
CA ALA A 144 30.19 -6.07 10.19
C ALA A 144 30.71 -6.90 11.36
N ILE A 145 30.25 -8.16 11.48
CA ILE A 145 30.67 -9.09 12.55
C ILE A 145 32.14 -9.48 12.35
N SER A 146 32.53 -9.83 11.13
CA SER A 146 33.89 -10.32 10.83
C SER A 146 34.93 -9.21 10.95
N THR A 147 34.64 -8.01 10.45
CA THR A 147 35.58 -6.89 10.42
C THR A 147 35.56 -6.06 11.68
N LYS A 148 34.46 -6.13 12.47
CA LYS A 148 34.16 -5.23 13.63
C LYS A 148 34.22 -3.75 13.25
N LYS A 149 33.91 -3.41 12.00
CA LYS A 149 33.91 -2.05 11.45
C LYS A 149 32.54 -1.74 10.84
N PRO A 150 32.16 -0.44 10.77
CA PRO A 150 30.98 -0.03 10.04
C PRO A 150 31.08 -0.43 8.56
N VAL A 151 30.03 -1.03 8.02
CA VAL A 151 29.90 -1.30 6.58
C VAL A 151 29.24 -0.10 5.95
N LEU A 152 29.99 0.62 5.11
CA LEU A 152 29.49 1.81 4.43
C LEU A 152 28.87 1.42 3.08
N ALA A 153 27.82 2.15 2.71
CA ALA A 153 27.22 2.02 1.37
C ALA A 153 28.29 2.33 0.30
N ARG A 154 28.41 1.42 -0.67
CA ARG A 154 29.25 1.60 -1.86
C ARG A 154 28.40 2.05 -3.02
#